data_a96a64f07fbcb6716ebee3654142a6f1
#
_entry.id   a96a64f07fbcb6716ebee3654142a6f1
#
_cell.length_a   1.000
_cell.length_b   1.000
_cell.length_c   1.000
_cell.angle_alpha   90.00
_cell.angle_beta   90.00
_cell.angle_gamma   90.00
#
_symmetry.space_group_name_H-M   'P 1'
#
loop_
_entity.id
_entity.type
_entity.pdbx_description
1 polymer ?
#
loop_
_entity_poly.entity_id
_entity_poly.type
_entity_poly.pdbx_seq_one_letter_code
_entity_poly.pdbx_strand_id
1 'polypeptide(L)'
;MALNPLQNHSRAGFTVLEALFASAILALGLFGSLQLSMASMAANLSQRNLDLASGLAQDLAECWQVPSAFCISQFQSSQNEGALSTEAGIQFERRWTTTTLSTQGTDANLLQNLQVTVKWPNQDKLNGTTELSWQIRRASTPAWAGL
;
A
#
# COMPACT_ATOMS: atom_id res chain seq x y z
N MET A 1 29.39 -75.19 -6.84
CA MET A 1 29.87 -73.82 -6.54
C MET A 1 29.68 -72.96 -7.79
N ALA A 2 28.62 -72.16 -7.83
CA ALA A 2 28.33 -71.30 -8.97
C ALA A 2 28.91 -69.93 -8.67
N LEU A 3 29.85 -69.45 -9.48
CA LEU A 3 30.44 -68.16 -9.41
C LEU A 3 29.45 -67.14 -10.03
N ASN A 4 29.00 -66.23 -9.20
CA ASN A 4 28.13 -65.12 -9.58
C ASN A 4 28.92 -64.09 -10.43
N PRO A 5 28.52 -63.76 -11.68
CA PRO A 5 29.23 -62.80 -12.45
C PRO A 5 28.96 -61.41 -11.85
N LEU A 6 30.03 -60.76 -11.45
CA LEU A 6 30.02 -59.36 -11.00
C LEU A 6 29.41 -58.47 -12.13
N GLN A 7 28.22 -57.93 -11.87
CA GLN A 7 27.61 -56.93 -12.73
C GLN A 7 28.55 -55.74 -12.80
N ASN A 8 29.20 -55.61 -13.92
CA ASN A 8 30.03 -54.46 -14.27
C ASN A 8 29.09 -53.29 -14.56
N HIS A 9 28.80 -52.46 -13.55
CA HIS A 9 28.08 -51.20 -13.73
C HIS A 9 28.94 -50.30 -14.58
N SER A 10 28.65 -50.21 -15.85
CA SER A 10 29.26 -49.22 -16.76
C SER A 10 28.96 -47.84 -16.18
N ARG A 11 29.96 -47.17 -15.60
CA ARG A 11 29.89 -45.77 -15.24
C ARG A 11 29.81 -44.97 -16.53
N ALA A 12 28.59 -44.63 -16.95
CA ALA A 12 28.37 -43.70 -18.06
C ALA A 12 29.00 -42.37 -17.66
N GLY A 13 30.07 -41.99 -18.34
CA GLY A 13 30.75 -40.71 -18.11
C GLY A 13 29.79 -39.57 -18.54
N PHE A 14 29.71 -38.58 -17.71
CA PHE A 14 28.98 -37.34 -18.01
C PHE A 14 29.55 -36.74 -19.30
N THR A 15 28.74 -36.54 -20.31
CA THR A 15 29.21 -35.94 -21.57
C THR A 15 29.33 -34.42 -21.39
N VAL A 16 30.32 -33.78 -22.02
CA VAL A 16 30.53 -32.33 -21.98
C VAL A 16 29.26 -31.59 -22.46
N LEU A 17 28.55 -32.20 -23.40
CA LEU A 17 27.29 -31.65 -23.91
C LEU A 17 26.19 -31.61 -22.83
N GLU A 18 26.08 -32.65 -22.01
CA GLU A 18 25.11 -32.73 -20.91
C GLU A 18 25.40 -31.68 -19.82
N ALA A 19 26.70 -31.48 -19.50
CA ALA A 19 27.12 -30.43 -18.59
C ALA A 19 26.78 -29.03 -19.11
N LEU A 20 26.91 -28.81 -20.43
CA LEU A 20 26.54 -27.52 -21.05
C LEU A 20 25.01 -27.29 -21.00
N PHE A 21 24.21 -28.30 -21.31
CA PHE A 21 22.74 -28.18 -21.20
C PHE A 21 22.31 -27.98 -19.74
N ALA A 22 22.85 -28.72 -18.80
CA ALA A 22 22.53 -28.58 -17.39
C ALA A 22 22.87 -27.14 -16.88
N SER A 23 24.03 -26.63 -17.26
CA SER A 23 24.45 -25.28 -16.85
C SER A 23 23.58 -24.19 -17.51
N ALA A 24 23.15 -24.36 -18.74
CA ALA A 24 22.25 -23.43 -19.43
C ALA A 24 20.86 -23.39 -18.75
N ILE A 25 20.29 -24.53 -18.42
CA ILE A 25 19.00 -24.62 -17.70
C ILE A 25 19.12 -23.99 -16.31
N LEU A 26 20.21 -24.25 -15.60
CA LEU A 26 20.46 -23.66 -14.29
C LEU A 26 20.55 -22.13 -14.37
N ALA A 27 21.28 -21.60 -15.37
CA ALA A 27 21.43 -20.17 -15.57
C ALA A 27 20.08 -19.50 -15.85
N LEU A 28 19.22 -20.09 -16.71
CA LEU A 28 17.87 -19.59 -16.96
C LEU A 28 16.99 -19.63 -15.71
N GLY A 29 17.07 -20.67 -14.92
CA GLY A 29 16.33 -20.78 -13.66
C GLY A 29 16.75 -19.70 -12.63
N LEU A 30 18.04 -19.46 -12.49
CA LEU A 30 18.56 -18.41 -11.60
C LEU A 30 18.17 -17.01 -12.08
N PHE A 31 18.23 -16.75 -13.37
CA PHE A 31 17.83 -15.45 -13.94
C PHE A 31 16.33 -15.19 -13.71
N GLY A 32 15.47 -16.18 -13.93
CA GLY A 32 14.04 -16.07 -13.65
C GLY A 32 13.73 -15.82 -12.17
N SER A 33 14.44 -16.46 -11.25
CA SER A 33 14.24 -16.27 -9.81
C SER A 33 14.69 -14.87 -9.35
N LEU A 34 15.75 -14.31 -9.94
CA LEU A 34 16.19 -12.93 -9.66
C LEU A 34 15.15 -11.90 -10.09
N GLN A 35 14.56 -12.05 -11.27
CA GLN A 35 13.51 -11.14 -11.74
C GLN A 35 12.29 -11.18 -10.83
N LEU A 36 11.86 -12.35 -10.39
CA LEU A 36 10.74 -12.51 -9.46
C LEU A 36 11.03 -11.86 -8.11
N SER A 37 12.27 -12.00 -7.61
CA SER A 37 12.67 -11.37 -6.35
C SER A 37 12.63 -9.84 -6.44
N MET A 38 13.11 -9.24 -7.53
CA MET A 38 13.03 -7.80 -7.75
C MET A 38 11.59 -7.29 -7.84
N ALA A 39 10.73 -8.01 -8.57
CA ALA A 39 9.31 -7.68 -8.67
C ALA A 39 8.60 -7.75 -7.31
N SER A 40 8.93 -8.76 -6.49
CA SER A 40 8.42 -8.89 -5.13
C SER A 40 8.84 -7.73 -4.21
N MET A 41 10.11 -7.30 -4.30
CA MET A 41 10.58 -6.14 -3.52
C MET A 41 9.85 -4.86 -3.91
N ALA A 42 9.66 -4.61 -5.20
CA ALA A 42 8.93 -3.44 -5.69
C ALA A 42 7.46 -3.45 -5.21
N ALA A 43 6.80 -4.62 -5.26
CA ALA A 43 5.44 -4.78 -4.77
C ALA A 43 5.34 -4.52 -3.26
N ASN A 44 6.28 -5.02 -2.46
CA ASN A 44 6.32 -4.80 -1.01
C ASN A 44 6.51 -3.32 -0.65
N LEU A 45 7.35 -2.58 -1.38
CA LEU A 45 7.53 -1.14 -1.17
C LEU A 45 6.23 -0.37 -1.50
N SER A 46 5.58 -0.70 -2.61
CA SER A 46 4.30 -0.10 -2.98
C SER A 46 3.23 -0.36 -1.93
N GLN A 47 3.13 -1.59 -1.42
CA GLN A 47 2.17 -1.96 -0.38
C GLN A 47 2.45 -1.22 0.93
N ARG A 48 3.71 -1.12 1.35
CA ARG A 48 4.09 -0.35 2.54
C ARG A 48 3.69 1.13 2.44
N ASN A 49 3.86 1.74 1.27
CA ASN A 49 3.44 3.13 1.05
C ASN A 49 1.92 3.28 1.10
N LEU A 50 1.16 2.32 0.56
CA LEU A 50 -0.29 2.28 0.68
C LEU A 50 -0.74 2.12 2.13
N ASP A 51 -0.09 1.26 2.91
CA ASP A 51 -0.42 1.07 4.33
C ASP A 51 -0.18 2.35 5.14
N LEU A 52 0.93 3.04 4.89
CA LEU A 52 1.21 4.33 5.52
C LEU A 52 0.19 5.40 5.11
N ALA A 53 -0.14 5.49 3.82
CA ALA A 53 -1.14 6.43 3.33
C ALA A 53 -2.53 6.15 3.91
N SER A 54 -2.91 4.87 4.04
CA SER A 54 -4.19 4.48 4.66
C SER A 54 -4.21 4.81 6.16
N GLY A 55 -3.10 4.60 6.88
CA GLY A 55 -2.97 5.00 8.27
C GLY A 55 -3.13 6.51 8.48
N LEU A 56 -2.48 7.32 7.62
CA LEU A 56 -2.63 8.79 7.65
C LEU A 56 -4.06 9.25 7.36
N ALA A 57 -4.76 8.57 6.45
CA ALA A 57 -6.15 8.87 6.15
C ALA A 57 -7.08 8.46 7.31
N GLN A 58 -6.81 7.30 7.92
CA GLN A 58 -7.58 6.78 9.05
C GLN A 58 -7.44 7.64 10.29
N ASP A 59 -6.24 8.10 10.62
CA ASP A 59 -5.99 9.01 11.75
C ASP A 59 -6.86 10.26 11.66
N LEU A 60 -6.93 10.88 10.48
CA LEU A 60 -7.80 12.03 10.25
C LEU A 60 -9.29 11.68 10.32
N ALA A 61 -9.66 10.50 9.85
CA ALA A 61 -11.02 9.97 9.91
C ALA A 61 -11.50 9.75 11.35
N GLU A 62 -10.65 9.17 12.18
CA GLU A 62 -10.93 8.97 13.61
C GLU A 62 -11.06 10.30 14.33
N CYS A 63 -10.15 11.24 14.03
CA CYS A 63 -10.21 12.60 14.54
C CYS A 63 -11.53 13.32 14.14
N TRP A 64 -12.04 13.06 12.94
CA TRP A 64 -13.32 13.58 12.48
C TRP A 64 -14.52 13.00 13.25
N GLN A 65 -14.45 11.75 13.65
CA GLN A 65 -15.52 11.08 14.38
C GLN A 65 -15.55 11.43 15.85
N VAL A 66 -14.40 11.70 16.46
CA VAL A 66 -14.28 12.01 17.89
C VAL A 66 -14.04 13.51 18.06
N PRO A 67 -15.04 14.30 18.48
CA PRO A 67 -14.91 15.75 18.64
C PRO A 67 -14.06 16.11 19.87
N SER A 68 -12.74 15.91 19.78
CA SER A 68 -11.79 16.45 20.76
C SER A 68 -11.42 17.89 20.41
N ALA A 69 -11.04 18.69 21.39
CA ALA A 69 -10.61 20.07 21.16
C ALA A 69 -9.43 20.17 20.18
N PHE A 70 -8.52 19.20 20.26
CA PHE A 70 -7.39 19.06 19.34
C PHE A 70 -7.86 18.81 17.90
N CYS A 71 -8.74 17.84 17.69
CA CYS A 71 -9.27 17.50 16.37
C CYS A 71 -10.07 18.64 15.74
N ILE A 72 -10.88 19.33 16.53
CA ILE A 72 -11.66 20.49 16.05
C ILE A 72 -10.71 21.58 15.55
N SER A 73 -9.63 21.89 16.27
CA SER A 73 -8.67 22.91 15.83
C SER A 73 -7.97 22.54 14.53
N GLN A 74 -7.69 21.27 14.30
CA GLN A 74 -7.06 20.77 13.08
C GLN A 74 -7.94 21.00 11.85
N PHE A 75 -9.26 20.77 11.97
CA PHE A 75 -10.19 21.00 10.87
C PHE A 75 -10.50 22.48 10.61
N GLN A 76 -10.26 23.35 11.60
CA GLN A 76 -10.48 24.80 11.46
C GLN A 76 -9.30 25.53 10.83
N SER A 77 -8.08 25.05 10.99
CA SER A 77 -6.87 25.82 10.67
C SER A 77 -6.39 25.71 9.22
N SER A 78 -6.58 24.59 8.55
CA SER A 78 -6.20 24.44 7.13
C SER A 78 -6.79 23.18 6.50
N GLN A 79 -6.98 23.22 5.18
CA GLN A 79 -7.39 22.04 4.39
C GLN A 79 -6.19 21.19 3.94
N ASN A 80 -4.98 21.57 4.34
CA ASN A 80 -3.73 20.92 4.00
C ASN A 80 -2.80 20.90 5.20
N GLU A 81 -2.25 19.74 5.52
CA GLU A 81 -1.20 19.61 6.54
C GLU A 81 0.21 19.85 6.00
N GLY A 82 0.35 19.98 4.68
CA GLY A 82 1.65 20.08 4.02
C GLY A 82 2.32 18.72 3.82
N ALA A 83 3.64 18.73 3.63
CA ALA A 83 4.42 17.53 3.40
C ALA A 83 4.73 16.85 4.74
N LEU A 84 4.18 15.64 4.94
CA LEU A 84 4.51 14.76 6.05
C LEU A 84 5.65 13.84 5.60
N SER A 85 6.81 13.94 6.24
CA SER A 85 7.93 13.05 5.94
C SER A 85 7.91 11.82 6.85
N THR A 86 8.10 10.64 6.26
CA THR A 86 8.31 9.39 7.02
C THR A 86 9.80 9.19 7.31
N GLU A 87 10.12 8.29 8.25
CA GLU A 87 11.51 7.88 8.55
C GLU A 87 12.27 7.37 7.31
N ALA A 88 11.54 6.87 6.29
CA ALA A 88 12.13 6.44 5.01
C ALA A 88 12.38 7.60 4.03
N GLY A 89 12.14 8.86 4.41
CA GLY A 89 12.35 10.03 3.56
C GLY A 89 11.30 10.22 2.46
N ILE A 90 10.24 9.43 2.43
CA ILE A 90 9.13 9.62 1.48
C ILE A 90 8.21 10.71 2.02
N GLN A 91 7.92 11.69 1.17
CA GLN A 91 7.02 12.78 1.53
C GLN A 91 5.59 12.42 1.13
N PHE A 92 4.68 12.47 2.11
CA PHE A 92 3.25 12.33 1.89
C PHE A 92 2.59 13.70 2.03
N GLU A 93 1.68 14.03 1.14
CA GLU A 93 0.85 15.23 1.21
C GLU A 93 -0.57 14.81 1.56
N ARG A 94 -1.08 15.25 2.72
CA ARG A 94 -2.44 14.97 3.17
C ARG A 94 -3.31 16.21 2.98
N ARG A 95 -4.43 16.04 2.29
CA ARG A 95 -5.45 17.08 2.08
C ARG A 95 -6.81 16.55 2.48
N TRP A 96 -7.67 17.43 2.94
CA TRP A 96 -9.06 17.08 3.23
C TRP A 96 -10.03 18.18 2.82
N THR A 97 -11.26 17.77 2.53
CA THR A 97 -12.35 18.66 2.21
C THR A 97 -13.59 18.20 2.95
N THR A 98 -14.24 19.12 3.63
CA THR A 98 -15.52 18.87 4.31
C THR A 98 -16.64 19.48 3.50
N THR A 99 -17.67 18.70 3.18
CA THR A 99 -18.87 19.18 2.49
C THR A 99 -20.09 18.81 3.31
N THR A 100 -21.01 19.77 3.45
CA THR A 100 -22.31 19.55 4.10
C THR A 100 -23.32 19.23 3.02
N LEU A 101 -23.90 18.02 3.09
CA LEU A 101 -24.97 17.59 2.21
C LEU A 101 -26.30 17.94 2.88
N SER A 102 -26.99 18.97 2.37
CA SER A 102 -28.35 19.29 2.80
C SER A 102 -29.32 18.33 2.11
N THR A 103 -29.99 17.47 2.87
CA THR A 103 -31.19 16.78 2.38
C THR A 103 -32.36 17.76 2.51
N GLN A 104 -33.09 17.98 1.43
CA GLN A 104 -34.34 18.79 1.43
C GLN A 104 -35.36 18.13 2.37
N GLY A 105 -35.54 18.70 3.55
CA GLY A 105 -36.52 18.28 4.53
C GLY A 105 -36.36 19.12 5.79
N THR A 106 -37.51 19.44 6.44
CA THR A 106 -37.61 20.32 7.61
C THR A 106 -36.87 19.85 8.86
N ASP A 107 -36.34 18.64 8.86
CA ASP A 107 -35.50 18.10 9.94
C ASP A 107 -34.05 18.04 9.45
N ALA A 108 -33.28 19.00 9.90
CA ALA A 108 -31.91 19.24 9.49
C ALA A 108 -30.91 18.13 9.96
N ASN A 109 -31.09 16.92 9.52
CA ASN A 109 -30.04 15.90 9.54
C ASN A 109 -29.03 16.27 8.44
N LEU A 110 -28.17 17.23 8.76
CA LEU A 110 -27.08 17.63 7.90
C LEU A 110 -26.09 16.47 7.84
N LEU A 111 -26.07 15.75 6.74
CA LEU A 111 -25.02 14.78 6.45
C LEU A 111 -23.73 15.57 6.13
N GLN A 112 -22.70 15.32 6.91
CA GLN A 112 -21.39 15.86 6.65
C GLN A 112 -20.55 14.79 5.96
N ASN A 113 -19.88 15.16 4.87
CA ASN A 113 -18.96 14.30 4.14
C ASN A 113 -17.55 14.86 4.31
N LEU A 114 -16.64 14.01 4.77
CA LEU A 114 -15.21 14.27 4.80
C LEU A 114 -14.56 13.48 3.67
N GLN A 115 -13.84 14.16 2.80
CA GLN A 115 -12.99 13.54 1.80
C GLN A 115 -11.53 13.80 2.18
N VAL A 116 -10.78 12.74 2.40
CA VAL A 116 -9.34 12.77 2.68
C VAL A 116 -8.60 12.28 1.45
N THR A 117 -7.59 13.00 1.03
CA THR A 117 -6.73 12.64 -0.09
C THR A 117 -5.28 12.63 0.39
N VAL A 118 -4.60 11.52 0.22
CA VAL A 118 -3.16 11.37 0.52
C VAL A 118 -2.42 11.11 -0.78
N LYS A 119 -1.40 11.93 -1.05
CA LYS A 119 -0.55 11.84 -2.25
C LYS A 119 0.88 11.55 -1.85
N TRP A 120 1.56 10.71 -2.63
CA TRP A 120 2.99 10.43 -2.49
C TRP A 120 3.65 10.21 -3.85
N PRO A 121 4.98 10.40 -3.96
CA PRO A 121 5.71 10.17 -5.20
C PRO A 121 5.61 8.70 -5.64
N ASN A 122 5.32 8.48 -6.90
CA ASN A 122 5.39 7.15 -7.49
C ASN A 122 6.83 6.83 -7.86
N GLN A 123 7.38 5.76 -7.30
CA GLN A 123 8.76 5.34 -7.57
C GLN A 123 8.95 4.77 -8.98
N ASP A 124 7.88 4.29 -9.61
CA ASP A 124 7.93 3.68 -10.95
C ASP A 124 7.86 4.69 -12.10
N LYS A 125 7.49 5.93 -11.81
CA LYS A 125 7.34 6.98 -12.82
C LYS A 125 8.10 8.24 -12.41
N LEU A 126 9.02 8.67 -13.24
CA LEU A 126 9.66 9.99 -13.12
C LEU A 126 8.57 11.08 -13.07
N ASN A 127 8.47 11.77 -11.93
CA ASN A 127 7.44 12.79 -11.65
C ASN A 127 5.99 12.27 -11.53
N GLY A 128 5.78 10.97 -11.35
CA GLY A 128 4.47 10.41 -11.05
C GLY A 128 4.10 10.57 -9.57
N THR A 129 2.83 10.81 -9.31
CA THR A 129 2.26 10.77 -7.96
C THR A 129 1.20 9.68 -7.90
N THR A 130 1.16 8.98 -6.78
CA THR A 130 0.07 8.05 -6.45
C THR A 130 -0.84 8.74 -5.43
N GLU A 131 -2.13 8.49 -5.52
CA GLU A 131 -3.15 9.14 -4.71
C GLU A 131 -4.08 8.09 -4.11
N LEU A 132 -4.36 8.22 -2.81
CA LEU A 132 -5.39 7.50 -2.09
C LEU A 132 -6.48 8.50 -1.69
N SER A 133 -7.72 8.26 -2.10
CA SER A 133 -8.87 9.07 -1.69
C SER A 133 -9.82 8.25 -0.84
N TRP A 134 -10.18 8.79 0.33
CA TRP A 134 -11.10 8.17 1.28
C TRP A 134 -12.25 9.12 1.58
N GLN A 135 -13.49 8.60 1.58
CA GLN A 135 -14.69 9.37 1.89
C GLN A 135 -15.40 8.79 3.11
N ILE A 136 -15.73 9.65 4.05
CA ILE A 136 -16.43 9.29 5.27
C ILE A 136 -17.64 10.20 5.43
N ARG A 137 -18.76 9.61 5.78
CA ARG A 137 -20.01 10.35 6.05
C ARG A 137 -20.37 10.19 7.51
N ARG A 138 -20.78 11.29 8.13
CA ARG A 138 -21.43 11.26 9.45
C ARG A 138 -22.71 12.07 9.41
N ALA A 139 -23.70 11.63 10.16
CA ALA A 139 -24.86 12.45 10.47
C ALA A 139 -24.43 13.50 11.49
N SER A 140 -24.83 14.76 11.31
CA SER A 140 -24.72 15.72 12.40
C SER A 140 -25.64 15.27 13.52
N THR A 141 -25.17 15.26 14.76
CA THR A 141 -26.03 15.02 15.91
C THR A 141 -27.12 16.11 15.93
N PRO A 142 -28.41 15.73 16.01
CA PRO A 142 -29.48 16.70 16.17
C PRO A 142 -29.24 17.54 17.44
N ALA A 143 -29.58 18.80 17.41
CA ALA A 143 -29.35 19.73 18.51
C ALA A 143 -29.96 19.28 19.87
N TRP A 144 -30.95 18.37 19.84
CA TRP A 144 -31.59 17.81 21.02
C TRP A 144 -30.82 16.60 21.62
N ALA A 145 -29.84 16.05 20.93
CA ALA A 145 -29.04 14.92 21.43
C ALA A 145 -27.88 15.33 22.33
N GLY A 146 -27.69 16.62 22.55
CA GLY A 146 -26.69 17.20 23.46
C GLY A 146 -27.33 17.54 24.80
N LEU A 147 -27.68 16.54 25.60
CA LEU A 147 -27.97 16.68 27.03
C LEU A 147 -26.82 16.18 27.84
#